data_43c9a005ce4a064b9f30c59930c50907
#
_entry.id   43c9a005ce4a064b9f30c59930c50907
#
_cell.length_a   1.000
_cell.length_b   1.000
_cell.length_c   1.000
_cell.angle_alpha   90.00
_cell.angle_beta   90.00
_cell.angle_gamma   90.00
#
_symmetry.space_group_name_H-M   'P 1'
#
loop_
_entity.id
_entity.type
_entity.pdbx_description
1 polymer ?
#
loop_
_entity_poly.entity_id
_entity_poly.type
_entity_poly.pdbx_seq_one_letter_code
_entity_poly.pdbx_strand_id
1 'polypeptide(L)'
;MYIFFLGLLFGFLTGVLYIYRKFVSPLKRDKKSMSVLHGKIMEQFAPFMKNYPFEPKKFRFIGSPVDGLQFNDDKILFVEFKTGNSKLSEEEKKIKKLVENKKVEWFEIKWE
;
A
#
# COMPACT_ATOMS: atom_id res chain seq x y z
N MET A 1 38.79 39.14 4.86
CA MET A 1 38.91 37.90 4.06
C MET A 1 38.23 36.71 4.71
N TYR A 2 38.49 36.45 5.98
CA TYR A 2 37.84 35.34 6.69
C TYR A 2 36.32 35.47 6.83
N ILE A 3 35.83 36.69 7.03
CA ILE A 3 34.39 36.98 7.13
C ILE A 3 33.65 36.60 5.85
N PHE A 4 34.29 36.82 4.70
CA PHE A 4 33.73 36.47 3.38
C PHE A 4 33.58 34.96 3.24
N PHE A 5 34.60 34.19 3.61
CA PHE A 5 34.54 32.72 3.55
C PHE A 5 33.52 32.14 4.51
N LEU A 6 33.40 32.71 5.71
CA LEU A 6 32.40 32.30 6.71
C LEU A 6 30.98 32.53 6.16
N GLY A 7 30.76 33.66 5.51
CA GLY A 7 29.47 33.97 4.90
C GLY A 7 29.12 33.01 3.77
N LEU A 8 30.08 32.64 2.92
CA LEU A 8 29.90 31.66 1.86
C LEU A 8 29.54 30.28 2.42
N LEU A 9 30.28 29.85 3.44
CA LEU A 9 30.04 28.56 4.09
C LEU A 9 28.66 28.51 4.72
N PHE A 10 28.27 29.56 5.42
CA PHE A 10 26.95 29.65 6.05
C PHE A 10 25.84 29.63 5.02
N GLY A 11 25.97 30.36 3.92
CA GLY A 11 25.01 30.38 2.83
C GLY A 11 24.87 29.02 2.16
N PHE A 12 25.98 28.32 1.96
CA PHE A 12 25.99 26.98 1.38
C PHE A 12 25.25 25.98 2.29
N LEU A 13 25.53 26.00 3.59
CA LEU A 13 24.87 25.11 4.54
C LEU A 13 23.37 25.37 4.63
N THR A 14 22.95 26.64 4.63
CA THR A 14 21.51 26.97 4.67
C THR A 14 20.81 26.54 3.39
N GLY A 15 21.48 26.68 2.24
CA GLY A 15 20.96 26.24 0.96
C GLY A 15 20.76 24.73 0.90
N VAL A 16 21.74 23.97 1.38
CA VAL A 16 21.65 22.50 1.46
C VAL A 16 20.52 22.06 2.39
N LEU A 17 20.39 22.69 3.55
CA LEU A 17 19.30 22.40 4.49
C LEU A 17 17.93 22.71 3.89
N TYR A 18 17.83 23.82 3.17
CA TYR A 18 16.58 24.19 2.51
C TYR A 18 16.17 23.15 1.47
N ILE A 19 17.11 22.74 0.60
CA ILE A 19 16.85 21.72 -0.42
C ILE A 19 16.45 20.40 0.24
N TYR A 20 17.17 19.98 1.28
CA TYR A 20 16.87 18.76 2.01
C TYR A 20 15.45 18.76 2.56
N ARG A 21 15.05 19.84 3.25
CA ARG A 21 13.72 19.95 3.84
C ARG A 21 12.60 19.99 2.79
N LYS A 22 12.87 20.64 1.65
CA LYS A 22 11.86 20.82 0.60
C LYS A 22 11.65 19.57 -0.25
N PHE A 23 12.71 18.86 -0.59
CA PHE A 23 12.65 17.74 -1.53
C PHE A 23 12.83 16.37 -0.89
N VAL A 24 13.77 16.21 0.03
CA VAL A 24 14.11 14.91 0.61
C VAL A 24 13.16 14.52 1.75
N SER A 25 12.87 15.45 2.64
CA SER A 25 12.02 15.20 3.81
C SER A 25 10.59 14.75 3.43
N PRO A 26 9.90 15.38 2.45
CA PRO A 26 8.58 14.90 2.01
C PRO A 26 8.62 13.49 1.47
N LEU A 27 9.64 13.12 0.70
CA LEU A 27 9.77 11.75 0.16
C LEU A 27 9.90 10.72 1.28
N LYS A 28 10.69 11.02 2.32
CA LYS A 28 10.82 10.14 3.48
C LYS A 28 9.52 10.04 4.27
N ARG A 29 8.80 11.15 4.41
CA ARG A 29 7.49 11.17 5.07
C ARG A 29 6.49 10.30 4.34
N ASP A 30 6.46 10.35 3.01
CA ASP A 30 5.54 9.54 2.19
C ASP A 30 5.78 8.05 2.41
N LYS A 31 7.03 7.60 2.40
CA LYS A 31 7.37 6.20 2.68
C LYS A 31 6.95 5.79 4.09
N LYS A 32 7.21 6.63 5.07
CA LYS A 32 6.83 6.38 6.45
C LYS A 32 5.32 6.35 6.62
N SER A 33 4.60 7.28 5.96
CA SER A 33 3.15 7.34 5.99
C SER A 33 2.52 6.10 5.39
N MET A 34 3.07 5.58 4.30
CA MET A 34 2.61 4.33 3.69
C MET A 34 2.79 3.14 4.63
N SER A 35 3.94 3.04 5.29
CA SER A 35 4.20 1.98 6.27
C SER A 35 3.26 2.06 7.46
N VAL A 36 3.02 3.27 7.99
CA VAL A 36 2.09 3.50 9.10
C VAL A 36 0.66 3.16 8.68
N LEU A 37 0.27 3.58 7.48
CA LEU A 37 -1.06 3.28 6.95
C LEU A 37 -1.26 1.76 6.80
N HIS A 38 -0.26 1.06 6.26
CA HIS A 38 -0.30 -0.39 6.13
C HIS A 38 -0.47 -1.06 7.50
N GLY A 39 0.29 -0.61 8.51
CA GLY A 39 0.18 -1.11 9.87
C GLY A 39 -1.21 -0.91 10.46
N LYS A 40 -1.79 0.28 10.29
CA LYS A 40 -3.15 0.60 10.75
C LYS A 40 -4.20 -0.27 10.07
N ILE A 41 -4.06 -0.49 8.77
CA ILE A 41 -4.95 -1.36 8.00
C ILE A 41 -4.87 -2.78 8.54
N MET A 42 -3.66 -3.30 8.75
CA MET A 42 -3.47 -4.63 9.29
C MET A 42 -4.06 -4.76 10.70
N GLU A 43 -3.95 -3.72 11.53
CA GLU A 43 -4.58 -3.71 12.86
C GLU A 43 -6.10 -3.81 12.77
N GLN A 44 -6.72 -3.10 11.82
CA GLN A 44 -8.16 -3.18 11.61
C GLN A 44 -8.60 -4.58 11.19
N PHE A 45 -7.76 -5.28 10.45
CA PHE A 45 -8.05 -6.65 10.00
C PHE A 45 -7.60 -7.72 10.99
N ALA A 46 -6.90 -7.37 12.06
CA ALA A 46 -6.42 -8.33 13.05
C ALA A 46 -7.54 -9.24 13.61
N PRO A 47 -8.75 -8.73 13.95
CA PRO A 47 -9.84 -9.59 14.41
C PRO A 47 -10.27 -10.62 13.38
N PHE A 48 -10.21 -10.27 12.09
CA PHE A 48 -10.53 -11.20 11.00
C PHE A 48 -9.44 -12.22 10.81
N MET A 49 -8.18 -11.81 10.98
CA MET A 49 -7.02 -12.69 10.80
C MET A 49 -6.95 -13.78 11.85
N LYS A 50 -7.55 -13.55 13.03
CA LYS A 50 -7.59 -14.54 14.12
C LYS A 50 -8.32 -15.81 13.70
N ASN A 51 -9.37 -15.68 12.87
CA ASN A 51 -10.18 -16.79 12.39
C ASN A 51 -9.99 -17.02 10.88
N TYR A 52 -8.97 -16.41 10.31
CA TYR A 52 -8.69 -16.47 8.88
C TYR A 52 -8.15 -17.86 8.53
N PRO A 53 -8.81 -18.60 7.60
CA PRO A 53 -8.48 -20.00 7.33
C PRO A 53 -7.23 -20.21 6.47
N PHE A 54 -6.61 -19.13 5.98
CA PHE A 54 -5.46 -19.22 5.09
C PHE A 54 -4.23 -18.62 5.74
N GLU A 55 -3.05 -18.85 5.14
CA GLU A 55 -1.78 -18.31 5.64
C GLU A 55 -1.76 -16.78 5.47
N PRO A 56 -1.75 -16.00 6.58
CA PRO A 56 -1.79 -14.54 6.48
C PRO A 56 -0.59 -13.93 5.75
N LYS A 57 0.56 -14.60 5.74
CA LYS A 57 1.76 -14.11 5.04
C LYS A 57 1.58 -14.08 3.53
N LYS A 58 0.66 -14.88 3.00
CA LYS A 58 0.35 -14.96 1.57
C LYS A 58 -0.81 -14.05 1.17
N PHE A 59 -1.30 -13.24 2.09
CA PHE A 59 -2.32 -12.24 1.82
C PHE A 59 -1.66 -10.93 1.37
N ARG A 60 -2.25 -10.29 0.36
CA ARG A 60 -1.82 -8.96 -0.10
C ARG A 60 -3.01 -8.03 -0.12
N PHE A 61 -2.88 -6.91 0.58
CA PHE A 61 -3.93 -5.90 0.67
C PHE A 61 -3.97 -5.05 -0.59
N ILE A 62 -5.17 -4.83 -1.14
CA ILE A 62 -5.40 -3.97 -2.30
C ILE A 62 -6.20 -2.74 -1.89
N GLY A 63 -7.30 -2.94 -1.17
CA GLY A 63 -8.14 -1.87 -0.65
C GLY A 63 -9.36 -1.57 -1.48
N SER A 64 -9.26 -1.62 -2.80
CA SER A 64 -10.35 -1.37 -3.73
C SER A 64 -10.01 -1.98 -5.09
N PRO A 65 -10.94 -2.63 -5.79
CA PRO A 65 -12.37 -2.83 -5.47
C PRO A 65 -12.66 -3.89 -4.42
N VAL A 66 -11.67 -4.71 -4.07
CA VAL A 66 -11.76 -5.71 -3.01
C VAL A 66 -10.66 -5.47 -1.99
N ASP A 67 -10.80 -6.05 -0.80
CA ASP A 67 -9.82 -5.84 0.27
C ASP A 67 -8.45 -6.38 -0.09
N GLY A 68 -8.37 -7.57 -0.68
CA GLY A 68 -7.08 -8.13 -1.04
C GLY A 68 -7.14 -9.42 -1.82
N LEU A 69 -5.95 -10.00 -2.02
CA LEU A 69 -5.76 -11.27 -2.70
C LEU A 69 -5.00 -12.23 -1.77
N GLN A 70 -5.41 -13.48 -1.80
CA GLN A 70 -4.71 -14.56 -1.10
C GLN A 70 -4.03 -15.44 -2.14
N PHE A 71 -2.70 -15.56 -2.04
CA PHE A 71 -1.90 -16.35 -2.98
C PHE A 71 -1.55 -17.69 -2.37
N ASN A 72 -2.44 -18.67 -2.51
CA ASN A 72 -2.17 -20.04 -2.08
C ASN A 72 -1.43 -20.80 -3.17
N ASP A 73 -0.84 -21.95 -2.83
CA ASP A 73 -0.09 -22.76 -3.79
C ASP A 73 -0.99 -23.33 -4.90
N ASP A 74 -2.25 -23.59 -4.57
CA ASP A 74 -3.21 -24.22 -5.47
C ASP A 74 -4.20 -23.26 -6.14
N LYS A 75 -4.31 -22.03 -5.62
CA LYS A 75 -5.28 -21.06 -6.12
C LYS A 75 -5.01 -19.66 -5.63
N ILE A 76 -5.60 -18.70 -6.30
CA ILE A 76 -5.62 -17.29 -5.88
C ILE A 76 -7.07 -16.95 -5.53
N LEU A 77 -7.24 -16.33 -4.36
CA LEU A 77 -8.56 -15.93 -3.86
C LEU A 77 -8.68 -14.41 -3.83
N PHE A 78 -9.79 -13.91 -4.30
CA PHE A 78 -10.18 -12.53 -4.08
C PHE A 78 -10.88 -12.48 -2.72
N VAL A 79 -10.37 -11.68 -1.81
CA VAL A 79 -10.81 -11.66 -0.42
C VAL A 79 -11.49 -10.35 -0.09
N GLU A 80 -12.68 -10.46 0.49
CA GLU A 80 -13.45 -9.33 0.98
C GLU A 80 -13.92 -9.63 2.41
N PHE A 81 -13.60 -8.73 3.35
CA PHE A 81 -14.01 -8.86 4.73
C PHE A 81 -15.30 -8.09 4.97
N LYS A 82 -16.30 -8.75 5.51
CA LYS A 82 -17.58 -8.13 5.87
C LYS A 82 -17.91 -8.41 7.33
N THR A 83 -18.49 -7.42 8.00
CA THR A 83 -18.89 -7.53 9.40
C THR A 83 -20.38 -7.25 9.55
N GLY A 84 -21.00 -7.93 10.53
CA GLY A 84 -22.39 -7.69 10.88
C GLY A 84 -23.33 -7.81 9.70
N ASN A 85 -24.11 -6.76 9.47
CA ASN A 85 -25.11 -6.73 8.39
C ASN A 85 -24.55 -6.12 7.10
N SER A 86 -23.24 -5.92 7.00
CA SER A 86 -22.59 -5.38 5.79
C SER A 86 -22.82 -6.31 4.61
N LYS A 87 -23.23 -5.73 3.48
CA LYS A 87 -23.43 -6.45 2.23
C LYS A 87 -22.38 -5.99 1.21
N LEU A 88 -22.17 -6.80 0.20
CA LEU A 88 -21.29 -6.42 -0.91
C LEU A 88 -21.84 -5.20 -1.64
N SER A 89 -20.96 -4.27 -1.99
CA SER A 89 -21.32 -3.14 -2.85
C SER A 89 -21.60 -3.64 -4.27
N GLU A 90 -22.18 -2.78 -5.10
CA GLU A 90 -22.44 -3.14 -6.50
C GLU A 90 -21.15 -3.43 -7.26
N GLU A 91 -20.09 -2.68 -6.98
CA GLU A 91 -18.77 -2.91 -7.57
C GLU A 91 -18.19 -4.25 -7.13
N GLU A 92 -18.30 -4.59 -5.85
CA GLU A 92 -17.82 -5.85 -5.31
C GLU A 92 -18.59 -7.04 -5.89
N LYS A 93 -19.90 -6.91 -6.03
CA LYS A 93 -20.75 -7.94 -6.67
C LYS A 93 -20.33 -8.18 -8.11
N LYS A 94 -20.01 -7.12 -8.84
CA LYS A 94 -19.54 -7.20 -10.22
C LYS A 94 -18.22 -7.97 -10.30
N ILE A 95 -17.28 -7.67 -9.43
CA ILE A 95 -16.00 -8.37 -9.36
C ILE A 95 -16.21 -9.84 -9.00
N LYS A 96 -17.05 -10.11 -8.00
CA LYS A 96 -17.37 -11.46 -7.58
C LYS A 96 -17.90 -12.29 -8.75
N LYS A 97 -18.81 -11.71 -9.53
CA LYS A 97 -19.39 -12.38 -10.69
C LYS A 97 -18.34 -12.70 -11.75
N LEU A 98 -17.41 -11.78 -12.01
CA LEU A 98 -16.31 -12.01 -12.94
C LEU A 98 -15.42 -13.16 -12.48
N VAL A 99 -15.09 -13.19 -11.19
CA VAL A 99 -14.26 -14.25 -10.61
C VAL A 99 -14.96 -15.60 -10.69
N GLU A 100 -16.24 -15.66 -10.31
CA GLU A 100 -17.02 -16.88 -10.35
C GLU A 100 -17.19 -17.43 -11.77
N ASN A 101 -17.26 -16.55 -12.76
CA ASN A 101 -17.38 -16.91 -14.18
C ASN A 101 -16.01 -17.15 -14.84
N LYS A 102 -14.95 -17.23 -14.04
CA LYS A 102 -13.58 -17.50 -14.51
C LYS A 102 -13.09 -16.47 -15.52
N LYS A 103 -13.47 -15.21 -15.35
CA LYS A 103 -13.07 -14.08 -16.20
C LYS A 103 -11.85 -13.36 -15.63
N VAL A 104 -10.88 -14.12 -15.13
CA VAL A 104 -9.61 -13.64 -14.63
C VAL A 104 -8.52 -14.27 -15.48
N GLU A 105 -7.66 -13.45 -16.05
CA GLU A 105 -6.66 -13.89 -17.01
C GLU A 105 -5.27 -13.39 -16.64
N TRP A 106 -4.25 -14.05 -17.14
CA TRP A 106 -2.88 -13.61 -17.07
C TRP A 106 -2.58 -12.73 -18.27
N PHE A 107 -2.04 -11.54 -18.04
CA PHE A 107 -1.62 -10.62 -19.09
C PHE A 107 -0.18 -10.17 -18.83
N GLU A 108 0.70 -10.54 -19.70
CA GLU A 108 2.12 -10.23 -19.55
C GLU A 108 2.55 -9.20 -20.60
N ILE A 109 3.21 -8.14 -20.14
CA ILE A 109 3.73 -7.09 -21.02
C ILE A 109 5.25 -7.11 -20.93
N LYS A 110 5.89 -7.16 -22.08
CA LYS A 110 7.33 -7.13 -22.15
C LYS A 110 7.77 -5.84 -22.87
N TRP A 111 8.56 -5.04 -22.20
CA TRP A 111 9.12 -3.79 -22.76
C TRP A 111 10.54 -4.06 -23.25
N GLU A 112 10.81 -3.66 -24.47
CA GLU A 112 12.17 -3.74 -25.06
C GLU A 112 12.92 -2.42 -24.98
#